data_979d1ba61e77bd42414930417f1f700f
#
_entry.id   979d1ba61e77bd42414930417f1f700f
#
_cell.length_a   1.000
_cell.length_b   1.000
_cell.length_c   1.000
_cell.angle_alpha   90.00
_cell.angle_beta   90.00
_cell.angle_gamma   90.00
#
_symmetry.space_group_name_H-M   'P 1'
#
loop_
_entity.id
_entity.type
_entity.pdbx_description
1 polymer ?
#
loop_
_entity_poly.entity_id
_entity_poly.type
_entity_poly.pdbx_seq_one_letter_code
_entity_poly.pdbx_strand_id
1 'polypeptide(L)'
;MLSHKQVWNAIDTVAERYGYSASGLAKKSGLDPTSFNPSKRMGPDGRPRWPTMESISRLLAASGAGVEEFSDLLSGRKGQPPKRKQIPLMGFARAGKGGFFDDSGFPAGNGWDEIDVPGVTDQNAYALEITGDSMMPIYREGDTIIVSPAATVRKGDRVVVRTTDGQVMAKLMQRQTSKTLELASFNPNHATKVMDMKEVDWIARIMWASQ
;
A
#
# COMPACT_ATOMS: atom_id res chain seq x y z
N MET A 1 20.30 -18.46 18.76
CA MET A 1 20.01 -17.45 19.82
C MET A 1 20.36 -16.09 19.25
N LEU A 2 19.51 -15.07 19.42
CA LEU A 2 19.80 -13.71 18.95
C LEU A 2 20.94 -13.09 19.76
N SER A 3 21.92 -12.48 19.08
CA SER A 3 23.01 -11.78 19.74
C SER A 3 22.70 -10.28 19.86
N HIS A 4 23.27 -9.66 20.89
CA HIS A 4 23.18 -8.20 21.10
C HIS A 4 23.57 -7.40 19.84
N LYS A 5 24.65 -7.81 19.17
CA LYS A 5 25.12 -7.17 17.94
C LYS A 5 24.10 -7.27 16.80
N GLN A 6 23.43 -8.42 16.65
CA GLN A 6 22.41 -8.59 15.60
C GLN A 6 21.23 -7.65 15.81
N VAL A 7 20.74 -7.49 17.05
CA VAL A 7 19.60 -6.61 17.32
C VAL A 7 19.94 -5.14 17.04
N TRP A 8 21.12 -4.67 17.47
CA TRP A 8 21.52 -3.31 17.20
C TRP A 8 21.83 -3.05 15.73
N ASN A 9 22.42 -4.02 15.02
CA ASN A 9 22.61 -3.91 13.57
C ASN A 9 21.27 -3.85 12.82
N ALA A 10 20.28 -4.59 13.26
CA ALA A 10 18.95 -4.53 12.65
C ALA A 10 18.33 -3.13 12.82
N ILE A 11 18.44 -2.52 14.01
CA ILE A 11 17.98 -1.14 14.26
C ILE A 11 18.72 -0.13 13.38
N ASP A 12 20.03 -0.25 13.26
CA ASP A 12 20.84 0.63 12.42
C ASP A 12 20.45 0.51 10.94
N THR A 13 20.25 -0.72 10.49
CA THR A 13 19.82 -0.99 9.09
C THR A 13 18.44 -0.41 8.81
N VAL A 14 17.49 -0.52 9.74
CA VAL A 14 16.19 0.14 9.59
C VAL A 14 16.35 1.66 9.53
N ALA A 15 17.14 2.27 10.43
CA ALA A 15 17.40 3.70 10.39
C ALA A 15 17.95 4.14 9.03
N GLU A 16 18.98 3.47 8.54
CA GLU A 16 19.62 3.76 7.27
C GLU A 16 18.67 3.62 6.07
N ARG A 17 17.90 2.52 6.01
CA ARG A 17 16.95 2.25 4.92
C ARG A 17 15.87 3.31 4.79
N TYR A 18 15.40 3.80 5.93
CA TYR A 18 14.32 4.79 5.98
C TYR A 18 14.84 6.24 6.08
N GLY A 19 16.16 6.44 5.84
CA GLY A 19 16.76 7.77 5.74
C GLY A 19 16.90 8.50 7.08
N TYR A 20 16.98 7.78 8.20
CA TYR A 20 17.16 8.36 9.52
C TYR A 20 18.56 8.12 10.07
N SER A 21 19.08 9.07 10.84
CA SER A 21 20.15 8.80 11.80
C SER A 21 19.60 8.06 13.02
N ALA A 22 20.44 7.39 13.81
CA ALA A 22 20.01 6.71 15.04
C ALA A 22 19.24 7.64 16.00
N SER A 23 19.72 8.87 16.18
CA SER A 23 19.03 9.89 16.99
C SER A 23 17.77 10.44 16.34
N GLY A 24 17.75 10.59 15.02
CA GLY A 24 16.56 11.01 14.27
C GLY A 24 15.43 9.99 14.39
N LEU A 25 15.75 8.70 14.26
CA LEU A 25 14.78 7.61 14.41
C LEU A 25 14.27 7.54 15.85
N ALA A 26 15.15 7.66 16.87
CA ALA A 26 14.74 7.68 18.27
C ALA A 26 13.74 8.82 18.55
N LYS A 27 14.04 10.04 18.08
CA LYS A 27 13.15 11.19 18.22
C LYS A 27 11.81 10.96 17.54
N LYS A 28 11.80 10.44 16.31
CA LYS A 28 10.57 10.14 15.58
C LYS A 28 9.73 9.06 16.25
N SER A 29 10.39 8.11 16.93
CA SER A 29 9.76 7.06 17.73
C SER A 29 9.22 7.53 19.08
N GLY A 30 9.33 8.82 19.41
CA GLY A 30 8.92 9.36 20.72
C GLY A 30 9.81 8.89 21.87
N LEU A 31 11.08 8.54 21.59
CA LEU A 31 12.08 8.12 22.57
C LEU A 31 13.13 9.23 22.77
N ASP A 32 13.92 9.11 23.86
CA ASP A 32 15.07 9.96 24.04
C ASP A 32 16.00 9.88 22.80
N PRO A 33 16.47 11.01 22.24
CA PRO A 33 17.27 11.02 21.02
C PRO A 33 18.55 10.16 21.08
N THR A 34 19.04 9.88 22.28
CA THR A 34 20.23 9.06 22.49
C THR A 34 19.96 7.56 22.60
N SER A 35 18.67 7.15 22.65
CA SER A 35 18.26 5.77 22.93
C SER A 35 18.90 4.73 22.01
N PHE A 36 19.11 5.07 20.74
CA PHE A 36 19.69 4.16 19.75
C PHE A 36 21.18 4.41 19.46
N ASN A 37 21.78 5.41 20.10
CA ASN A 37 23.19 5.73 19.87
C ASN A 37 24.13 4.60 20.31
N PRO A 38 25.24 4.37 19.57
CA PRO A 38 26.23 3.35 19.93
C PRO A 38 26.74 3.46 21.37
N SER A 39 26.90 4.69 21.89
CA SER A 39 27.36 4.94 23.26
C SER A 39 26.41 4.46 24.36
N LYS A 40 25.14 4.20 24.02
CA LYS A 40 24.12 3.72 24.96
C LYS A 40 23.87 2.21 24.89
N ARG A 41 24.58 1.49 24.01
CA ARG A 41 24.42 0.03 23.82
C ARG A 41 25.14 -0.80 24.87
N MET A 42 26.00 -0.16 25.66
CA MET A 42 26.68 -0.77 26.78
C MET A 42 26.35 0.02 28.05
N GLY A 43 26.12 -0.68 29.15
CA GLY A 43 25.93 -0.07 30.46
C GLY A 43 27.26 0.48 31.03
N PRO A 44 27.19 1.32 32.10
CA PRO A 44 28.39 1.81 32.79
C PRO A 44 29.26 0.69 33.39
N ASP A 45 28.61 -0.45 33.67
CA ASP A 45 29.19 -1.68 34.20
C ASP A 45 29.76 -2.62 33.11
N GLY A 46 29.81 -2.14 31.86
CA GLY A 46 30.29 -2.92 30.70
C GLY A 46 29.32 -4.01 30.24
N ARG A 47 28.13 -4.11 30.82
CA ARG A 47 27.12 -5.10 30.37
C ARG A 47 26.38 -4.66 29.11
N PRO A 48 26.04 -5.60 28.20
CA PRO A 48 25.24 -5.30 27.04
C PRO A 48 23.85 -4.76 27.40
N ARG A 49 23.51 -3.60 26.89
CA ARG A 49 22.18 -2.98 27.07
C ARG A 49 21.32 -3.33 25.86
N TRP A 50 20.24 -4.02 26.11
CA TRP A 50 19.27 -4.43 25.08
C TRP A 50 18.20 -3.36 24.89
N PRO A 51 17.73 -3.13 23.66
CA PRO A 51 16.54 -2.34 23.44
C PRO A 51 15.32 -3.08 24.01
N THR A 52 14.36 -2.33 24.55
CA THR A 52 13.09 -2.93 25.02
C THR A 52 12.19 -3.26 23.83
N MET A 53 11.28 -4.22 24.00
CA MET A 53 10.26 -4.52 23.00
C MET A 53 9.39 -3.30 22.68
N GLU A 54 9.13 -2.45 23.67
CA GLU A 54 8.45 -1.18 23.46
C GLU A 54 9.23 -0.25 22.52
N SER A 55 10.54 -0.12 22.72
CA SER A 55 11.41 0.70 21.87
C SER A 55 11.42 0.18 20.43
N ILE A 56 11.45 -1.15 20.25
CA ILE A 56 11.39 -1.79 18.93
C ILE A 56 10.03 -1.53 18.28
N SER A 57 8.93 -1.72 19.01
CA SER A 57 7.58 -1.48 18.50
C SER A 57 7.39 -0.03 18.05
N ARG A 58 7.82 0.94 18.85
CA ARG A 58 7.76 2.37 18.51
C ARG A 58 8.61 2.72 17.29
N LEU A 59 9.81 2.12 17.19
CA LEU A 59 10.70 2.29 16.04
C LEU A 59 10.05 1.78 14.75
N LEU A 60 9.47 0.58 14.76
CA LEU A 60 8.80 0.00 13.60
C LEU A 60 7.61 0.87 13.16
N ALA A 61 6.77 1.27 14.11
CA ALA A 61 5.65 2.16 13.83
C ALA A 61 6.08 3.51 13.26
N ALA A 62 7.17 4.10 13.76
CA ALA A 62 7.68 5.39 13.32
C ALA A 62 8.40 5.33 11.96
N SER A 63 9.12 4.25 11.67
CA SER A 63 9.82 4.08 10.40
C SER A 63 8.92 3.62 9.28
N GLY A 64 7.86 2.87 9.59
CA GLY A 64 7.05 2.14 8.62
C GLY A 64 7.62 0.75 8.27
N ALA A 65 8.69 0.32 8.94
CA ALA A 65 9.25 -1.01 8.77
C ALA A 65 8.30 -2.09 9.31
N GLY A 66 8.11 -3.16 8.54
CA GLY A 66 7.33 -4.32 8.98
C GLY A 66 8.07 -5.19 10.00
N VAL A 67 7.31 -5.91 10.83
CA VAL A 67 7.87 -6.89 11.78
C VAL A 67 8.64 -7.99 11.05
N GLU A 68 8.19 -8.42 9.88
CA GLU A 68 8.84 -9.42 9.04
C GLU A 68 10.21 -8.94 8.56
N GLU A 69 10.30 -7.69 8.06
CA GLU A 69 11.56 -7.07 7.66
C GLU A 69 12.56 -7.05 8.82
N PHE A 70 12.12 -6.64 10.00
CA PHE A 70 12.96 -6.61 11.18
C PHE A 70 13.42 -8.02 11.60
N SER A 71 12.56 -9.01 11.50
CA SER A 71 12.88 -10.42 11.76
C SER A 71 13.94 -10.95 10.80
N ASP A 72 13.86 -10.62 9.52
CA ASP A 72 14.86 -10.98 8.51
C ASP A 72 16.22 -10.35 8.81
N LEU A 73 16.24 -9.09 9.22
CA LEU A 73 17.47 -8.41 9.65
C LEU A 73 18.09 -9.07 10.89
N LEU A 74 17.27 -9.47 11.85
CA LEU A 74 17.71 -10.21 13.04
C LEU A 74 18.32 -11.56 12.69
N SER A 75 17.80 -12.24 11.67
CA SER A 75 18.27 -13.55 11.23
C SER A 75 19.58 -13.49 10.45
N GLY A 76 20.14 -12.27 10.23
CA GLY A 76 21.33 -12.08 9.40
C GLY A 76 21.11 -12.40 7.93
N ARG A 77 19.88 -12.67 7.54
CA ARG A 77 19.50 -12.65 6.14
C ARG A 77 19.69 -11.20 5.72
N LYS A 78 20.74 -10.92 4.93
CA LYS A 78 20.94 -9.60 4.32
C LYS A 78 19.61 -9.27 3.67
N GLY A 79 18.85 -8.36 4.31
CA GLY A 79 17.50 -8.11 3.93
C GLY A 79 17.46 -7.84 2.45
N GLN A 80 16.81 -8.71 1.73
CA GLN A 80 16.30 -8.31 0.43
C GLN A 80 15.50 -7.02 0.68
N PRO A 81 15.64 -6.00 -0.16
CA PRO A 81 14.72 -4.86 -0.12
C PRO A 81 13.30 -5.46 0.00
N PRO A 82 12.38 -4.83 0.75
CA PRO A 82 11.07 -5.40 0.98
C PRO A 82 10.63 -6.03 -0.32
N LYS A 83 10.32 -7.34 -0.30
CA LYS A 83 10.01 -8.06 -1.54
C LYS A 83 9.02 -7.19 -2.26
N ARG A 84 9.45 -6.62 -3.37
CA ARG A 84 8.54 -5.88 -4.23
C ARG A 84 7.46 -6.89 -4.54
N LYS A 85 6.28 -6.65 -4.03
CA LYS A 85 5.18 -7.58 -4.23
C LYS A 85 4.82 -7.46 -5.71
N GLN A 86 4.94 -8.55 -6.42
CA GLN A 86 4.38 -8.64 -7.76
C GLN A 86 2.87 -8.68 -7.62
N ILE A 87 2.22 -7.73 -8.24
CA ILE A 87 0.77 -7.68 -8.31
C ILE A 87 0.34 -7.76 -9.77
N PRO A 88 -0.82 -8.37 -10.04
CA PRO A 88 -1.38 -8.45 -11.39
C PRO A 88 -1.60 -7.04 -11.96
N LEU A 89 -1.22 -6.83 -13.22
CA LEU A 89 -1.44 -5.59 -13.99
C LEU A 89 -2.28 -5.87 -15.23
N MET A 90 -3.26 -5.01 -15.50
CA MET A 90 -4.08 -5.08 -16.70
C MET A 90 -4.50 -3.68 -17.18
N GLY A 91 -4.63 -3.49 -18.49
CA GLY A 91 -5.25 -2.29 -19.05
C GLY A 91 -6.76 -2.24 -18.85
N PHE A 92 -7.33 -1.06 -18.59
CA PHE A 92 -8.78 -0.87 -18.38
C PHE A 92 -9.63 -1.43 -19.53
N ALA A 93 -9.19 -1.28 -20.76
CA ALA A 93 -9.91 -1.81 -21.95
C ALA A 93 -10.08 -3.34 -21.94
N ARG A 94 -9.16 -4.06 -21.28
CA ARG A 94 -9.25 -5.52 -21.10
C ARG A 94 -10.05 -5.89 -19.85
N ALA A 95 -9.95 -5.10 -18.80
CA ALA A 95 -10.63 -5.33 -17.52
C ALA A 95 -12.16 -5.40 -17.67
N GLY A 96 -12.75 -4.72 -18.66
CA GLY A 96 -14.17 -4.79 -18.98
C GLY A 96 -14.60 -6.10 -19.66
N LYS A 97 -13.69 -6.87 -20.25
CA LYS A 97 -14.00 -8.17 -20.81
C LYS A 97 -14.17 -9.20 -19.69
N GLY A 98 -15.14 -10.09 -19.80
CA GLY A 98 -15.42 -11.10 -18.77
C GLY A 98 -14.24 -12.04 -18.49
N GLY A 99 -14.21 -12.64 -17.30
CA GLY A 99 -13.26 -13.69 -16.92
C GLY A 99 -11.95 -13.23 -16.26
N PHE A 100 -11.78 -11.90 -16.03
CA PHE A 100 -10.58 -11.37 -15.37
C PHE A 100 -10.80 -11.00 -13.89
N PHE A 101 -12.04 -10.98 -13.45
CA PHE A 101 -12.40 -10.74 -12.05
C PHE A 101 -13.46 -11.74 -11.61
N ASP A 102 -13.43 -12.12 -10.35
CA ASP A 102 -14.52 -12.82 -9.70
C ASP A 102 -15.66 -11.85 -9.30
N ASP A 103 -16.74 -12.38 -8.74
CA ASP A 103 -17.93 -11.61 -8.32
C ASP A 103 -17.65 -10.61 -7.18
N SER A 104 -16.48 -10.69 -6.56
CA SER A 104 -16.04 -9.80 -5.49
C SER A 104 -15.01 -8.77 -5.95
N GLY A 105 -14.65 -8.78 -7.24
CA GLY A 105 -13.68 -7.87 -7.84
C GLY A 105 -12.22 -8.25 -7.60
N PHE A 106 -11.95 -9.49 -7.21
CA PHE A 106 -10.58 -10.01 -7.11
C PHE A 106 -10.08 -10.47 -8.48
N PRO A 107 -8.77 -10.28 -8.76
CA PRO A 107 -8.18 -10.79 -9.99
C PRO A 107 -8.38 -12.31 -10.14
N ALA A 108 -8.91 -12.72 -11.27
CA ALA A 108 -9.15 -14.11 -11.61
C ALA A 108 -8.69 -14.40 -13.06
N GLY A 109 -8.56 -15.67 -13.41
CA GLY A 109 -8.19 -16.10 -14.76
C GLY A 109 -6.72 -15.82 -15.12
N ASN A 110 -6.42 -15.91 -16.43
CA ASN A 110 -5.09 -15.73 -17.00
C ASN A 110 -5.04 -14.47 -17.87
N GLY A 111 -3.84 -13.95 -18.11
CA GLY A 111 -3.63 -12.79 -19.02
C GLY A 111 -3.38 -11.48 -18.29
N TRP A 112 -3.00 -11.57 -17.03
CA TRP A 112 -2.43 -10.47 -16.25
C TRP A 112 -0.93 -10.41 -16.50
N ASP A 113 -0.40 -9.21 -16.71
CA ASP A 113 1.01 -8.92 -16.56
C ASP A 113 1.34 -8.77 -15.06
N GLU A 114 2.61 -8.65 -14.71
CA GLU A 114 3.03 -8.47 -13.32
C GLU A 114 3.87 -7.21 -13.17
N ILE A 115 3.60 -6.42 -12.14
CA ILE A 115 4.43 -5.28 -11.77
C ILE A 115 4.90 -5.38 -10.32
N ASP A 116 6.10 -4.88 -10.07
CA ASP A 116 6.68 -4.76 -8.74
C ASP A 116 6.21 -3.48 -8.07
N VAL A 117 5.45 -3.59 -6.97
CA VAL A 117 4.98 -2.43 -6.22
C VAL A 117 5.48 -2.48 -4.79
N PRO A 118 6.15 -1.42 -4.30
CA PRO A 118 6.57 -1.34 -2.91
C PRO A 118 5.40 -1.02 -1.98
N GLY A 119 5.39 -1.63 -0.79
CA GLY A 119 4.51 -1.23 0.32
C GLY A 119 3.04 -1.64 0.21
N VAL A 120 2.66 -2.49 -0.76
CA VAL A 120 1.29 -3.03 -0.85
C VAL A 120 1.14 -4.20 0.09
N THR A 121 0.30 -4.04 1.12
CA THR A 121 0.02 -5.06 2.14
C THR A 121 -1.17 -5.96 1.79
N ASP A 122 -2.14 -5.45 1.01
CA ASP A 122 -3.29 -6.23 0.56
C ASP A 122 -2.83 -7.35 -0.40
N GLN A 123 -3.13 -8.60 -0.03
CA GLN A 123 -2.76 -9.76 -0.84
C GLN A 123 -3.51 -9.84 -2.16
N ASN A 124 -4.65 -9.22 -2.25
CA ASN A 124 -5.55 -9.23 -3.41
C ASN A 124 -5.49 -7.94 -4.23
N ALA A 125 -4.53 -7.04 -3.90
CA ALA A 125 -4.33 -5.83 -4.68
C ALA A 125 -3.90 -6.17 -6.12
N TYR A 126 -4.37 -5.37 -7.06
CA TYR A 126 -4.01 -5.45 -8.46
C TYR A 126 -3.78 -4.05 -9.03
N ALA A 127 -3.16 -3.98 -10.19
CA ALA A 127 -2.90 -2.75 -10.90
C ALA A 127 -3.73 -2.66 -12.18
N LEU A 128 -4.20 -1.45 -12.48
CA LEU A 128 -4.86 -1.14 -13.75
C LEU A 128 -4.15 0.05 -14.40
N GLU A 129 -3.95 -0.04 -15.72
CA GLU A 129 -3.45 1.07 -16.53
C GLU A 129 -4.64 1.92 -16.98
N ILE A 130 -4.62 3.21 -16.67
CA ILE A 130 -5.68 4.17 -17.03
C ILE A 130 -5.77 4.35 -18.53
N THR A 131 -7.00 4.34 -19.04
CA THR A 131 -7.31 4.75 -20.42
C THR A 131 -8.40 5.82 -20.38
N GLY A 132 -8.25 6.82 -21.29
CA GLY A 132 -9.17 7.94 -21.38
C GLY A 132 -8.87 9.07 -20.39
N ASP A 133 -9.71 10.12 -20.43
CA ASP A 133 -9.44 11.41 -19.82
C ASP A 133 -10.38 11.79 -18.66
N SER A 134 -11.31 10.93 -18.31
CA SER A 134 -12.36 11.27 -17.32
C SER A 134 -11.83 11.59 -15.93
N MET A 135 -10.64 11.15 -15.62
CA MET A 135 -9.98 11.38 -14.31
C MET A 135 -8.86 12.42 -14.38
N MET A 136 -8.69 13.10 -15.53
CA MET A 136 -7.78 14.23 -15.62
C MET A 136 -8.24 15.41 -14.75
N PRO A 137 -7.31 16.19 -14.19
CA PRO A 137 -5.84 16.11 -14.33
C PRO A 137 -5.18 15.13 -13.34
N ILE A 138 -5.96 14.46 -12.48
CA ILE A 138 -5.44 13.62 -11.39
C ILE A 138 -4.81 12.33 -11.92
N TYR A 139 -5.46 11.68 -12.87
CA TYR A 139 -4.94 10.51 -13.59
C TYR A 139 -4.96 10.77 -15.08
N ARG A 140 -3.87 10.42 -15.75
CA ARG A 140 -3.68 10.54 -17.20
C ARG A 140 -3.71 9.16 -17.84
N GLU A 141 -3.93 9.12 -19.12
CA GLU A 141 -3.77 7.90 -19.91
C GLU A 141 -2.34 7.36 -19.77
N GLY A 142 -2.21 6.06 -19.50
CA GLY A 142 -0.95 5.39 -19.21
C GLY A 142 -0.55 5.37 -17.73
N ASP A 143 -1.19 6.16 -16.86
CA ASP A 143 -0.95 6.06 -15.41
C ASP A 143 -1.38 4.69 -14.89
N THR A 144 -0.59 4.14 -13.97
CA THR A 144 -0.93 2.89 -13.30
C THR A 144 -1.55 3.19 -11.94
N ILE A 145 -2.73 2.66 -11.68
CA ILE A 145 -3.39 2.73 -10.36
C ILE A 145 -3.34 1.37 -9.67
N ILE A 146 -3.19 1.40 -8.35
CA ILE A 146 -3.23 0.22 -7.49
C ILE A 146 -4.57 0.19 -6.77
N VAL A 147 -5.26 -0.93 -6.93
CA VAL A 147 -6.63 -1.13 -6.47
C VAL A 147 -6.65 -2.22 -5.40
N SER A 148 -7.40 -2.00 -4.34
CA SER A 148 -7.63 -2.97 -3.27
C SER A 148 -9.12 -3.28 -3.18
N PRO A 149 -9.54 -4.50 -3.54
CA PRO A 149 -10.93 -4.96 -3.36
C PRO A 149 -11.32 -5.07 -1.89
N ALA A 150 -10.37 -5.42 -1.02
CA ALA A 150 -10.62 -5.61 0.40
C ALA A 150 -10.71 -4.29 1.19
N ALA A 151 -10.30 -3.16 0.62
CA ALA A 151 -10.33 -1.88 1.30
C ALA A 151 -11.75 -1.32 1.41
N THR A 152 -12.10 -0.86 2.60
CA THR A 152 -13.40 -0.18 2.81
C THR A 152 -13.47 1.09 1.97
N VAL A 153 -14.54 1.21 1.19
CA VAL A 153 -14.82 2.38 0.36
C VAL A 153 -15.62 3.41 1.16
N ARG A 154 -15.25 4.69 1.04
CA ARG A 154 -15.91 5.81 1.72
C ARG A 154 -16.20 6.93 0.75
N LYS A 155 -17.13 7.81 1.10
CA LYS A 155 -17.38 9.06 0.37
C LYS A 155 -16.07 9.85 0.19
N GLY A 156 -15.81 10.28 -1.04
CA GLY A 156 -14.58 11.00 -1.41
C GLY A 156 -13.43 10.10 -1.82
N ASP A 157 -13.56 8.77 -1.72
CA ASP A 157 -12.56 7.86 -2.23
C ASP A 157 -12.60 7.79 -3.75
N ARG A 158 -11.44 7.57 -4.34
CA ARG A 158 -11.30 7.21 -5.75
C ARG A 158 -11.50 5.71 -5.84
N VAL A 159 -12.35 5.30 -6.75
CA VAL A 159 -12.80 3.92 -6.86
C VAL A 159 -12.71 3.43 -8.29
N VAL A 160 -12.53 2.15 -8.45
CA VAL A 160 -12.84 1.42 -9.67
C VAL A 160 -14.20 0.76 -9.47
N VAL A 161 -15.07 0.93 -10.44
CA VAL A 161 -16.41 0.35 -10.44
C VAL A 161 -16.56 -0.52 -11.68
N ARG A 162 -17.05 -1.73 -11.51
CA ARG A 162 -17.52 -2.58 -12.59
C ARG A 162 -19.02 -2.66 -12.56
N THR A 163 -19.63 -2.53 -13.72
CA THR A 163 -21.07 -2.69 -13.90
C THR A 163 -21.40 -4.10 -14.36
N THR A 164 -22.65 -4.50 -14.18
CA THR A 164 -23.16 -5.84 -14.57
C THR A 164 -23.11 -6.09 -16.08
N ASP A 165 -23.10 -5.02 -16.89
CA ASP A 165 -22.86 -5.08 -18.34
C ASP A 165 -21.36 -5.15 -18.72
N GLY A 166 -20.48 -5.19 -17.71
CA GLY A 166 -19.04 -5.38 -17.88
C GLY A 166 -18.23 -4.11 -18.08
N GLN A 167 -18.80 -2.90 -18.01
CA GLN A 167 -18.02 -1.68 -18.03
C GLN A 167 -17.16 -1.55 -16.79
N VAL A 168 -15.87 -1.20 -16.96
CA VAL A 168 -14.97 -0.85 -15.86
C VAL A 168 -14.61 0.62 -15.95
N MET A 169 -14.71 1.36 -14.85
CA MET A 169 -14.46 2.79 -14.81
C MET A 169 -13.79 3.23 -13.51
N ALA A 170 -12.83 4.15 -13.60
CA ALA A 170 -12.29 4.87 -12.44
C ALA A 170 -13.07 6.16 -12.23
N LYS A 171 -13.53 6.40 -11.00
CA LYS A 171 -14.35 7.56 -10.62
C LYS A 171 -14.07 8.01 -9.19
N LEU A 172 -14.58 9.19 -8.85
CA LEU A 172 -14.68 9.68 -7.47
C LEU A 172 -16.03 9.31 -6.92
N MET A 173 -16.09 8.55 -5.82
CA MET A 173 -17.34 8.23 -5.16
C MET A 173 -17.87 9.42 -4.38
N GLN A 174 -18.97 10.02 -4.79
CA GLN A 174 -19.62 11.13 -4.11
C GLN A 174 -20.61 10.68 -3.06
N ARG A 175 -21.39 9.66 -3.38
CA ARG A 175 -22.43 9.13 -2.49
C ARG A 175 -22.74 7.68 -2.83
N GLN A 176 -22.97 6.89 -1.79
CA GLN A 176 -23.51 5.54 -1.90
C GLN A 176 -24.66 5.38 -0.92
N THR A 177 -25.76 4.83 -1.39
CA THR A 177 -26.92 4.43 -0.59
C THR A 177 -27.18 2.95 -0.83
N SER A 178 -28.20 2.40 -0.18
CA SER A 178 -28.63 1.02 -0.47
C SER A 178 -29.25 0.83 -1.88
N LYS A 179 -29.58 1.92 -2.57
CA LYS A 179 -30.24 1.88 -3.88
C LYS A 179 -29.41 2.49 -5.00
N THR A 180 -28.63 3.51 -4.72
CA THR A 180 -27.96 4.32 -5.74
C THR A 180 -26.49 4.56 -5.43
N LEU A 181 -25.67 4.63 -6.46
CA LEU A 181 -24.27 5.02 -6.46
C LEU A 181 -24.08 6.27 -7.31
N GLU A 182 -23.45 7.30 -6.75
CA GLU A 182 -23.18 8.58 -7.36
C GLU A 182 -21.66 8.74 -7.57
N LEU A 183 -21.26 8.82 -8.83
CA LEU A 183 -19.86 8.81 -9.29
C LEU A 183 -19.56 10.06 -10.09
N ALA A 184 -18.56 10.82 -9.66
CA ALA A 184 -18.07 11.98 -10.39
C ALA A 184 -16.79 11.66 -11.15
N SER A 185 -16.55 12.44 -12.20
CA SER A 185 -15.27 12.55 -12.87
C SER A 185 -14.48 13.74 -12.32
N PHE A 186 -13.15 13.70 -12.35
CA PHE A 186 -12.36 14.92 -12.08
C PHE A 186 -12.35 15.86 -13.28
N ASN A 187 -12.44 15.31 -14.49
CA ASN A 187 -12.58 16.11 -15.69
C ASN A 187 -14.01 16.67 -15.79
N PRO A 188 -14.21 18.00 -15.77
CA PRO A 188 -15.53 18.62 -15.79
C PRO A 188 -16.31 18.38 -17.10
N ASN A 189 -15.63 17.96 -18.16
CA ASN A 189 -16.28 17.60 -19.43
C ASN A 189 -17.08 16.28 -19.34
N HIS A 190 -16.89 15.53 -18.26
CA HIS A 190 -17.61 14.28 -18.01
C HIS A 190 -18.65 14.48 -16.89
N ALA A 191 -19.90 14.28 -17.21
CA ALA A 191 -20.99 14.41 -16.25
C ALA A 191 -20.88 13.41 -15.09
N THR A 192 -21.43 13.78 -13.93
CA THR A 192 -21.66 12.88 -12.81
C THR A 192 -22.61 11.77 -13.24
N LYS A 193 -22.26 10.52 -12.96
CA LYS A 193 -23.06 9.34 -13.27
C LYS A 193 -23.77 8.87 -12.01
N VAL A 194 -25.09 8.77 -12.06
CA VAL A 194 -25.92 8.15 -11.02
C VAL A 194 -26.44 6.84 -11.57
N MET A 195 -26.24 5.74 -10.84
CA MET A 195 -26.68 4.41 -11.25
C MET A 195 -27.36 3.67 -10.10
N ASP A 196 -28.22 2.72 -10.44
CA ASP A 196 -28.81 1.80 -9.44
C ASP A 196 -27.72 0.84 -8.94
N MET A 197 -27.73 0.50 -7.66
CA MET A 197 -26.82 -0.50 -7.09
C MET A 197 -26.97 -1.88 -7.73
N LYS A 198 -28.09 -2.17 -8.36
CA LYS A 198 -28.33 -3.41 -9.12
C LYS A 198 -27.49 -3.47 -10.42
N GLU A 199 -27.08 -2.33 -10.94
CA GLU A 199 -26.24 -2.21 -12.13
C GLU A 199 -24.76 -2.32 -11.78
N VAL A 200 -24.42 -2.34 -10.48
CA VAL A 200 -23.05 -2.41 -9.99
C VAL A 200 -22.72 -3.85 -9.62
N ASP A 201 -21.68 -4.37 -10.25
CA ASP A 201 -21.14 -5.69 -9.98
C ASP A 201 -20.26 -5.64 -8.71
N TRP A 202 -19.24 -4.77 -8.75
CA TRP A 202 -18.39 -4.50 -7.59
C TRP A 202 -17.80 -3.09 -7.61
N ILE A 203 -17.29 -2.66 -6.43
CA ILE A 203 -16.60 -1.40 -6.21
C ILE A 203 -15.31 -1.71 -5.45
N ALA A 204 -14.17 -1.21 -5.93
CA ALA A 204 -12.88 -1.37 -5.27
C ALA A 204 -12.17 -0.01 -5.10
N ARG A 205 -11.43 0.15 -4.01
CA ARG A 205 -10.77 1.40 -3.68
C ARG A 205 -9.42 1.53 -4.39
N ILE A 206 -9.15 2.71 -4.97
CA ILE A 206 -7.83 3.06 -5.50
C ILE A 206 -6.97 3.51 -4.31
N MET A 207 -5.87 2.81 -4.07
CA MET A 207 -4.97 3.05 -2.93
C MET A 207 -3.80 3.94 -3.30
N TRP A 208 -3.32 3.83 -4.54
CA TRP A 208 -2.14 4.53 -5.03
C TRP A 208 -2.20 4.70 -6.55
N ALA A 209 -1.47 5.67 -7.09
CA ALA A 209 -1.26 5.85 -8.53
C ALA A 209 0.18 6.26 -8.81
N SER A 210 0.76 5.74 -9.89
CA SER A 210 2.00 6.27 -10.45
C SER A 210 1.69 7.55 -11.25
N GLN A 211 2.57 8.50 -11.17
CA GLN A 211 2.60 9.70 -12.01
C GLN A 211 4.00 9.90 -12.56
#